data_f628887059ac7a30f983f4098fd2748a
#
_entry.id   f628887059ac7a30f983f4098fd2748a
#
_cell.length_a   1.000
_cell.length_b   1.000
_cell.length_c   1.000
_cell.angle_alpha   90.00
_cell.angle_beta   90.00
_cell.angle_gamma   90.00
#
_symmetry.space_group_name_H-M   'P 1'
#
loop_
_entity.id
_entity.type
_entity.pdbx_description
1 polymer ?
#
loop_
_entity_poly.entity_id
_entity_poly.type
_entity_poly.pdbx_seq_one_letter_code
_entity_poly.pdbx_strand_id
1 'polypeptide(L)'
;MPFKPSFWEQQTLLSTYDCVIVGAGLTGLHTALLVRKKYPKFKIAILERGPFSIGASTRNAGFACFGNISEILDDLTTMSEDQTYGLMEKRYKGLIKTRELLGDAIIDYEQKGSHELFNTHNQLDFEKAEDYLPKANQLMRENLGLKDVFKIKDNTHGFKNGTKAIGNDYEGQLHTGKLYASLRKMVVQNDIEIFGGCDIKHWGSHGEKVKVVLKNGIEIDSYILVLATNAFTSQLMPNQDIVPARGQIILTEKIPNLHLKGIYHYDQGYYYWRDLDGRILLGGARNKDVVGETQYEFDDNTTIQSELENFLFEHILDGQQVPIAMKWSGIMAMGKHKDPIMKQISPQVFLAARLGGMGVALSSVVAEDVVRLL
;
A
#
# COMPACT_ATOMS: atom_id res chain seq x y z
N MET A 1 -12.09 -26.23 23.21
CA MET A 1 -11.09 -27.22 23.62
C MET A 1 -9.78 -26.83 22.96
N PRO A 2 -8.60 -27.04 23.58
CA PRO A 2 -7.34 -26.78 22.92
C PRO A 2 -7.17 -27.73 21.72
N PHE A 3 -6.64 -27.22 20.63
CA PHE A 3 -6.32 -28.00 19.44
C PHE A 3 -5.28 -29.09 19.80
N LYS A 4 -5.57 -30.34 19.42
CA LYS A 4 -4.63 -31.47 19.58
C LYS A 4 -4.29 -31.99 18.19
N PRO A 5 -3.06 -31.73 17.69
CA PRO A 5 -2.67 -32.19 16.37
C PRO A 5 -2.51 -33.70 16.32
N SER A 6 -2.84 -34.29 15.19
CA SER A 6 -2.53 -35.68 14.87
C SER A 6 -1.02 -35.88 14.64
N PHE A 7 -0.57 -37.14 14.63
CA PHE A 7 0.81 -37.47 14.27
C PHE A 7 1.19 -36.88 12.88
N TRP A 8 0.31 -36.99 11.91
CA TRP A 8 0.56 -36.53 10.55
C TRP A 8 0.69 -34.99 10.48
N GLU A 9 -0.17 -34.27 11.15
CA GLU A 9 -0.09 -32.80 11.22
C GLU A 9 1.20 -32.34 11.88
N GLN A 10 1.65 -33.03 12.94
CA GLN A 10 2.93 -32.72 13.61
C GLN A 10 4.14 -32.97 12.68
N GLN A 11 4.11 -34.06 11.91
CA GLN A 11 5.21 -34.44 11.04
C GLN A 11 5.31 -33.57 9.77
N THR A 12 4.22 -32.95 9.34
CA THR A 12 4.12 -32.21 8.08
C THR A 12 3.88 -30.72 8.32
N LEU A 13 2.62 -30.36 8.63
CA LEU A 13 2.15 -28.96 8.66
C LEU A 13 2.70 -28.17 9.86
N LEU A 14 2.90 -28.85 11.00
CA LEU A 14 3.39 -28.24 12.25
C LEU A 14 4.84 -28.56 12.56
N SER A 15 5.56 -29.20 11.64
CA SER A 15 7.01 -29.36 11.79
C SER A 15 7.70 -28.01 11.73
N THR A 16 8.90 -27.91 12.35
CA THR A 16 9.64 -26.63 12.39
C THR A 16 9.88 -26.08 10.99
N TYR A 17 9.61 -24.80 10.80
CA TYR A 17 9.93 -24.04 9.58
C TYR A 17 11.28 -23.36 9.68
N ASP A 18 11.96 -23.19 8.55
CA ASP A 18 13.15 -22.35 8.50
C ASP A 18 12.77 -20.86 8.57
N CYS A 19 11.68 -20.50 7.91
CA CYS A 19 11.15 -19.12 7.94
C CYS A 19 9.62 -19.11 7.97
N VAL A 20 9.07 -18.40 8.94
CA VAL A 20 7.64 -18.07 9.00
C VAL A 20 7.46 -16.57 8.74
N ILE A 21 6.55 -16.24 7.85
CA ILE A 21 6.17 -14.86 7.53
C ILE A 21 4.72 -14.65 7.99
N VAL A 22 4.47 -13.59 8.76
CA VAL A 22 3.13 -13.25 9.25
C VAL A 22 2.54 -12.14 8.40
N GLY A 23 1.44 -12.46 7.74
CA GLY A 23 0.72 -11.59 6.81
C GLY A 23 0.96 -11.94 5.35
N ALA A 24 -0.10 -12.35 4.64
CA ALA A 24 -0.11 -12.64 3.21
C ALA A 24 -0.45 -11.40 2.36
N GLY A 25 -0.12 -10.18 2.83
CA GLY A 25 -0.20 -8.96 2.04
C GLY A 25 0.94 -8.88 1.02
N LEU A 26 0.97 -7.81 0.20
CA LEU A 26 2.01 -7.64 -0.84
C LEU A 26 3.43 -7.77 -0.26
N THR A 27 3.71 -7.15 0.89
CA THR A 27 5.04 -7.24 1.52
C THR A 27 5.39 -8.66 1.93
N GLY A 28 4.48 -9.40 2.56
CA GLY A 28 4.72 -10.78 2.96
C GLY A 28 4.92 -11.71 1.77
N LEU A 29 4.15 -11.55 0.70
CA LEU A 29 4.30 -12.34 -0.53
C LEU A 29 5.65 -12.06 -1.22
N HIS A 30 6.04 -10.79 -1.37
CA HIS A 30 7.37 -10.42 -1.90
C HIS A 30 8.49 -10.96 -1.01
N THR A 31 8.37 -10.84 0.32
CA THR A 31 9.35 -11.36 1.27
C THR A 31 9.54 -12.87 1.09
N ALA A 32 8.45 -13.63 0.98
CA ALA A 32 8.49 -15.07 0.81
C ALA A 32 9.24 -15.50 -0.47
N LEU A 33 8.95 -14.83 -1.59
CA LEU A 33 9.65 -15.07 -2.87
C LEU A 33 11.15 -14.76 -2.77
N LEU A 34 11.50 -13.66 -2.10
CA LEU A 34 12.90 -13.25 -1.92
C LEU A 34 13.65 -14.16 -0.94
N VAL A 35 13.00 -14.64 0.13
CA VAL A 35 13.56 -15.66 1.03
C VAL A 35 13.82 -16.96 0.26
N ARG A 36 12.86 -17.43 -0.55
CA ARG A 36 13.03 -18.62 -1.41
C ARG A 36 14.20 -18.45 -2.38
N LYS A 37 14.33 -17.27 -2.99
CA LYS A 37 15.45 -16.96 -3.89
C LYS A 37 16.81 -16.99 -3.17
N LYS A 38 16.89 -16.43 -1.95
CA LYS A 38 18.12 -16.39 -1.14
C LYS A 38 18.46 -17.75 -0.53
N TYR A 39 17.44 -18.50 -0.10
CA TYR A 39 17.55 -19.80 0.57
C TYR A 39 16.67 -20.84 -0.12
N PRO A 40 17.13 -21.45 -1.22
CA PRO A 40 16.30 -22.33 -2.07
C PRO A 40 15.73 -23.57 -1.38
N LYS A 41 16.37 -24.03 -0.29
CA LYS A 41 15.97 -25.24 0.45
C LYS A 41 15.14 -24.98 1.71
N PHE A 42 14.89 -23.72 2.07
CA PHE A 42 14.14 -23.42 3.28
C PHE A 42 12.70 -23.92 3.19
N LYS A 43 12.21 -24.48 4.29
CA LYS A 43 10.80 -24.70 4.52
C LYS A 43 10.17 -23.36 4.94
N ILE A 44 9.31 -22.79 4.10
CA ILE A 44 8.74 -21.44 4.29
C ILE A 44 7.24 -21.54 4.41
N ALA A 45 6.66 -20.85 5.39
CA ALA A 45 5.22 -20.66 5.50
C ALA A 45 4.86 -19.20 5.67
N ILE A 46 3.70 -18.83 5.12
CA ILE A 46 3.03 -17.55 5.37
C ILE A 46 1.79 -17.83 6.21
N LEU A 47 1.63 -17.10 7.31
CA LEU A 47 0.46 -17.17 8.18
C LEU A 47 -0.41 -15.93 7.94
N GLU A 48 -1.63 -16.13 7.47
CA GLU A 48 -2.60 -15.05 7.20
C GLU A 48 -3.79 -15.17 8.17
N ARG A 49 -4.16 -14.05 8.78
CA ARG A 49 -5.28 -14.00 9.73
C ARG A 49 -6.63 -14.32 9.09
N GLY A 50 -6.87 -13.76 7.91
CA GLY A 50 -8.09 -14.02 7.15
C GLY A 50 -8.04 -15.32 6.35
N PRO A 51 -9.13 -15.71 5.70
CA PRO A 51 -9.13 -16.83 4.74
C PRO A 51 -8.25 -16.53 3.52
N PHE A 52 -8.08 -15.26 3.19
CA PHE A 52 -7.15 -14.64 2.25
C PHE A 52 -6.76 -13.26 2.81
N SER A 53 -5.81 -12.55 2.20
CA SER A 53 -5.45 -11.21 2.67
C SER A 53 -6.63 -10.25 2.56
N ILE A 54 -7.11 -9.79 3.70
CA ILE A 54 -8.20 -8.80 3.83
C ILE A 54 -7.67 -7.41 4.23
N GLY A 55 -6.35 -7.22 4.22
CA GLY A 55 -5.69 -5.95 4.55
C GLY A 55 -5.65 -4.97 3.36
N ALA A 56 -4.87 -3.89 3.50
CA ALA A 56 -4.73 -2.83 2.50
C ALA A 56 -4.27 -3.32 1.12
N SER A 57 -3.63 -4.48 1.05
CA SER A 57 -3.10 -5.07 -0.19
C SER A 57 -4.17 -5.42 -1.22
N THR A 58 -5.39 -5.71 -0.81
CA THR A 58 -6.53 -6.06 -1.68
C THR A 58 -7.62 -4.99 -1.69
N ARG A 59 -7.41 -3.87 -0.97
CA ARG A 59 -8.41 -2.82 -0.75
C ARG A 59 -7.97 -1.43 -1.18
N ASN A 60 -6.78 -1.32 -1.80
CA ASN A 60 -6.25 -0.06 -2.33
C ASN A 60 -6.86 0.30 -3.69
N ALA A 61 -6.67 1.54 -4.11
CA ALA A 61 -7.22 2.08 -5.36
C ALA A 61 -6.46 1.64 -6.63
N GLY A 62 -5.35 0.91 -6.52
CA GLY A 62 -4.53 0.48 -7.65
C GLY A 62 -3.72 1.60 -8.30
N PHE A 63 -3.32 2.59 -7.53
CA PHE A 63 -2.39 3.63 -7.99
C PHE A 63 -0.96 3.11 -8.01
N ALA A 64 -0.31 3.26 -9.14
CA ALA A 64 1.11 3.00 -9.32
C ALA A 64 1.84 4.35 -9.39
N CYS A 65 1.94 5.01 -8.24
CA CYS A 65 2.50 6.35 -8.07
C CYS A 65 3.66 6.35 -7.08
N PHE A 66 4.50 7.36 -7.16
CA PHE A 66 5.64 7.52 -6.26
C PHE A 66 5.68 8.89 -5.56
N GLY A 67 4.79 9.85 -5.93
CA GLY A 67 4.53 11.08 -5.21
C GLY A 67 4.15 12.24 -6.12
N ASN A 68 3.30 13.13 -5.62
CA ASN A 68 2.93 14.39 -6.26
C ASN A 68 3.74 15.55 -5.68
N ILE A 69 3.66 16.73 -6.32
CA ILE A 69 4.53 17.86 -5.96
C ILE A 69 4.15 18.49 -4.61
N SER A 70 2.85 18.55 -4.28
CA SER A 70 2.43 19.10 -2.98
C SER A 70 2.77 18.15 -1.83
N GLU A 71 2.74 16.83 -2.04
CA GLU A 71 3.24 15.85 -1.06
C GLU A 71 4.74 16.03 -0.81
N ILE A 72 5.53 16.28 -1.87
CA ILE A 72 6.96 16.57 -1.73
C ILE A 72 7.19 17.82 -0.89
N LEU A 73 6.46 18.89 -1.17
CA LEU A 73 6.57 20.15 -0.41
C LEU A 73 6.17 19.96 1.06
N ASP A 74 5.15 19.17 1.34
CA ASP A 74 4.77 18.80 2.71
C ASP A 74 5.87 17.99 3.39
N ASP A 75 6.43 16.98 2.72
CA ASP A 75 7.52 16.15 3.24
C ASP A 75 8.75 16.99 3.61
N LEU A 76 9.12 17.96 2.77
CA LEU A 76 10.24 18.87 3.03
C LEU A 76 10.05 19.78 4.24
N THR A 77 8.85 19.90 4.79
CA THR A 77 8.63 20.61 6.06
C THR A 77 9.14 19.84 7.28
N THR A 78 9.24 18.52 7.18
CA THR A 78 9.56 17.61 8.30
C THR A 78 10.74 16.68 8.01
N MET A 79 11.13 16.53 6.75
CA MET A 79 12.20 15.65 6.28
C MET A 79 13.26 16.48 5.54
N SER A 80 14.50 15.98 5.49
CA SER A 80 15.52 16.57 4.63
C SER A 80 15.24 16.25 3.15
N GLU A 81 15.88 17.01 2.24
CA GLU A 81 15.79 16.77 0.79
C GLU A 81 16.23 15.35 0.44
N ASP A 82 17.34 14.86 0.99
CA ASP A 82 17.84 13.50 0.77
C ASP A 82 16.85 12.41 1.24
N GLN A 83 16.20 12.63 2.37
CA GLN A 83 15.20 11.70 2.88
C GLN A 83 13.95 11.67 1.99
N THR A 84 13.46 12.85 1.59
CA THR A 84 12.26 12.97 0.74
C THR A 84 12.49 12.29 -0.61
N TYR A 85 13.58 12.65 -1.31
CA TYR A 85 13.86 12.07 -2.63
C TYR A 85 14.33 10.62 -2.55
N GLY A 86 15.03 10.21 -1.49
CA GLY A 86 15.35 8.82 -1.22
C GLY A 86 14.10 7.95 -1.01
N LEU A 87 13.05 8.47 -0.38
CA LEU A 87 11.77 7.77 -0.27
C LEU A 87 11.06 7.65 -1.62
N MET A 88 11.07 8.71 -2.44
CA MET A 88 10.53 8.65 -3.80
C MET A 88 11.28 7.66 -4.68
N GLU A 89 12.61 7.61 -4.58
CA GLU A 89 13.43 6.63 -5.28
C GLU A 89 13.04 5.19 -4.90
N LYS A 90 12.85 4.92 -3.61
CA LYS A 90 12.37 3.61 -3.12
C LYS A 90 11.00 3.26 -3.71
N ARG A 91 10.05 4.20 -3.71
CA ARG A 91 8.71 4.02 -4.29
C ARG A 91 8.82 3.70 -5.79
N TYR A 92 9.56 4.49 -6.55
CA TYR A 92 9.75 4.28 -7.99
C TYR A 92 10.42 2.94 -8.29
N LYS A 93 11.54 2.62 -7.62
CA LYS A 93 12.24 1.34 -7.78
C LYS A 93 11.34 0.14 -7.43
N GLY A 94 10.52 0.27 -6.41
CA GLY A 94 9.62 -0.79 -5.99
C GLY A 94 8.50 -1.05 -7.01
N LEU A 95 7.98 -0.01 -7.65
CA LEU A 95 7.04 -0.15 -8.77
C LEU A 95 7.68 -0.89 -9.95
N ILE A 96 8.87 -0.46 -10.37
CA ILE A 96 9.60 -1.10 -11.47
C ILE A 96 9.85 -2.58 -11.17
N LYS A 97 10.36 -2.91 -9.98
CA LYS A 97 10.59 -4.32 -9.57
C LYS A 97 9.32 -5.17 -9.61
N THR A 98 8.20 -4.63 -9.16
CA THR A 98 6.92 -5.34 -9.18
C THR A 98 6.44 -5.59 -10.62
N ARG A 99 6.57 -4.59 -11.50
CA ARG A 99 6.23 -4.70 -12.93
C ARG A 99 7.14 -5.67 -13.66
N GLU A 100 8.45 -5.62 -13.43
CA GLU A 100 9.43 -6.57 -13.99
C GLU A 100 9.18 -8.00 -13.52
N LEU A 101 8.82 -8.19 -12.24
CA LEU A 101 8.55 -9.51 -11.67
C LEU A 101 7.31 -10.18 -12.28
N LEU A 102 6.25 -9.41 -12.50
CA LEU A 102 4.93 -9.95 -12.88
C LEU A 102 4.59 -9.72 -14.36
N GLY A 103 5.09 -8.63 -14.95
CA GLY A 103 4.72 -8.16 -16.27
C GLY A 103 3.47 -7.27 -16.27
N ASP A 104 3.53 -6.16 -17.00
CA ASP A 104 2.48 -5.14 -17.05
C ASP A 104 1.13 -5.70 -17.48
N ALA A 105 1.09 -6.57 -18.48
CA ALA A 105 -0.13 -7.17 -18.98
C ALA A 105 -0.85 -8.07 -17.94
N ILE A 106 -0.10 -8.71 -17.04
CA ILE A 106 -0.67 -9.61 -16.02
C ILE A 106 -1.38 -8.83 -14.92
N ILE A 107 -0.85 -7.66 -14.57
CA ILE A 107 -1.39 -6.81 -13.50
C ILE A 107 -2.26 -5.67 -14.04
N ASP A 108 -2.55 -5.66 -15.34
CA ASP A 108 -3.22 -4.57 -16.06
C ASP A 108 -2.60 -3.20 -15.73
N TYR A 109 -1.28 -3.12 -15.77
CA TYR A 109 -0.61 -1.84 -15.57
C TYR A 109 -0.76 -0.98 -16.81
N GLU A 110 -1.20 0.26 -16.61
CA GLU A 110 -1.35 1.28 -17.64
C GLU A 110 -0.64 2.56 -17.21
N GLN A 111 0.40 2.97 -17.95
CA GLN A 111 1.11 4.23 -17.73
C GLN A 111 0.33 5.39 -18.37
N LYS A 112 -0.75 5.81 -17.72
CA LYS A 112 -1.61 6.92 -18.18
C LYS A 112 -1.27 8.25 -17.53
N GLY A 113 -0.25 8.29 -16.67
CA GLY A 113 0.15 9.46 -15.91
C GLY A 113 -0.72 9.73 -14.69
N SER A 114 -0.26 10.69 -13.89
CA SER A 114 -1.04 11.27 -12.79
C SER A 114 -1.27 12.76 -13.02
N HIS A 115 -2.28 13.28 -12.33
CA HIS A 115 -2.67 14.69 -12.37
C HIS A 115 -2.98 15.14 -10.95
N GLU A 116 -2.16 16.04 -10.41
CA GLU A 116 -2.51 16.76 -9.19
C GLU A 116 -3.27 18.02 -9.60
N LEU A 117 -4.51 18.11 -9.15
CA LEU A 117 -5.43 19.18 -9.56
C LEU A 117 -5.46 20.30 -8.53
N PHE A 118 -5.55 21.51 -9.03
CA PHE A 118 -5.68 22.73 -8.25
C PHE A 118 -6.91 23.52 -8.69
N ASN A 119 -7.50 24.23 -7.75
CA ASN A 119 -8.62 25.13 -7.99
C ASN A 119 -8.41 26.46 -7.28
N THR A 120 -9.39 27.33 -7.32
CA THR A 120 -9.31 28.68 -6.71
C THR A 120 -9.11 28.65 -5.19
N HIS A 121 -9.47 27.56 -4.51
CA HIS A 121 -9.33 27.44 -3.05
C HIS A 121 -7.89 27.11 -2.61
N ASN A 122 -7.14 26.39 -3.46
CA ASN A 122 -5.73 26.04 -3.19
C ASN A 122 -4.75 26.67 -4.21
N GLN A 123 -5.10 27.84 -4.73
CA GLN A 123 -4.26 28.59 -5.68
C GLN A 123 -2.84 28.87 -5.14
N LEU A 124 -2.73 29.19 -3.84
CA LEU A 124 -1.41 29.43 -3.21
C LEU A 124 -0.53 28.17 -3.17
N ASP A 125 -1.15 27.00 -3.06
CA ASP A 125 -0.40 25.74 -3.09
C ASP A 125 0.08 25.43 -4.51
N PHE A 126 -0.72 25.78 -5.53
CA PHE A 126 -0.29 25.71 -6.92
C PHE A 126 0.91 26.63 -7.18
N GLU A 127 0.87 27.88 -6.75
CA GLU A 127 1.97 28.84 -6.94
C GLU A 127 3.27 28.35 -6.30
N LYS A 128 3.23 27.82 -5.07
CA LYS A 128 4.38 27.20 -4.41
C LYS A 128 4.89 25.98 -5.17
N ALA A 129 3.98 25.14 -5.66
CA ALA A 129 4.33 23.97 -6.44
C ALA A 129 4.98 24.34 -7.78
N GLU A 130 4.42 25.36 -8.48
CA GLU A 130 4.98 25.88 -9.74
C GLU A 130 6.39 26.44 -9.56
N ASP A 131 6.61 27.23 -8.53
CA ASP A 131 7.93 27.80 -8.19
C ASP A 131 8.97 26.69 -7.89
N TYR A 132 8.54 25.57 -7.31
CA TYR A 132 9.42 24.46 -6.94
C TYR A 132 9.67 23.47 -8.09
N LEU A 133 8.88 23.49 -9.18
CA LEU A 133 8.99 22.51 -10.29
C LEU A 133 10.40 22.37 -10.88
N PRO A 134 11.15 23.48 -11.16
CA PRO A 134 12.51 23.36 -11.71
C PRO A 134 13.44 22.55 -10.79
N LYS A 135 13.38 22.83 -9.48
CA LYS A 135 14.19 22.13 -8.47
C LYS A 135 13.75 20.68 -8.33
N ALA A 136 12.45 20.41 -8.27
CA ALA A 136 11.93 19.06 -8.21
C ALA A 136 12.37 18.21 -9.40
N ASN A 137 12.26 18.73 -10.61
CA ASN A 137 12.70 18.03 -11.81
C ASN A 137 14.23 17.83 -11.88
N GLN A 138 15.03 18.78 -11.37
CA GLN A 138 16.46 18.59 -11.21
C GLN A 138 16.76 17.39 -10.28
N LEU A 139 16.14 17.34 -9.10
CA LEU A 139 16.35 16.29 -8.11
C LEU A 139 15.85 14.92 -8.59
N MET A 140 14.73 14.89 -9.35
CA MET A 140 14.30 13.66 -10.02
C MET A 140 15.31 13.15 -11.04
N ARG A 141 15.96 14.03 -11.76
CA ARG A 141 17.02 13.64 -12.69
C ARG A 141 18.26 13.12 -11.98
N GLU A 142 18.69 13.80 -10.92
CA GLU A 142 19.87 13.42 -10.14
C GLU A 142 19.68 12.10 -9.39
N ASN A 143 18.54 11.89 -8.74
CA ASN A 143 18.28 10.71 -7.89
C ASN A 143 17.73 9.51 -8.67
N LEU A 144 16.86 9.74 -9.66
CA LEU A 144 16.14 8.67 -10.36
C LEU A 144 16.51 8.53 -11.83
N GLY A 145 17.28 9.47 -12.40
CA GLY A 145 17.57 9.52 -13.83
C GLY A 145 16.37 9.94 -14.71
N LEU A 146 15.27 10.40 -14.09
CA LEU A 146 14.04 10.77 -14.78
C LEU A 146 14.08 12.24 -15.20
N LYS A 147 13.63 12.53 -16.43
CA LYS A 147 13.62 13.89 -16.99
C LYS A 147 12.18 14.41 -17.05
N ASP A 148 12.02 15.69 -16.72
CA ASP A 148 10.76 16.40 -16.89
C ASP A 148 9.57 15.66 -16.30
N VAL A 149 9.72 15.20 -15.05
CA VAL A 149 8.74 14.38 -14.33
C VAL A 149 7.47 15.17 -14.10
N PHE A 150 7.60 16.37 -13.55
CA PHE A 150 6.48 17.25 -13.24
C PHE A 150 6.32 18.32 -14.29
N LYS A 151 5.10 18.44 -14.83
CA LYS A 151 4.75 19.40 -15.89
C LYS A 151 3.42 20.08 -15.57
N ILE A 152 3.35 21.40 -15.78
CA ILE A 152 2.09 22.10 -15.74
C ILE A 152 1.25 21.64 -16.93
N LYS A 153 -0.02 21.35 -16.65
CA LYS A 153 -1.04 20.95 -17.64
C LYS A 153 -2.29 21.79 -17.43
N ASP A 154 -3.02 22.03 -18.49
CA ASP A 154 -4.34 22.64 -18.37
C ASP A 154 -5.32 21.66 -17.73
N ASN A 155 -6.31 22.19 -17.02
CA ASN A 155 -7.41 21.38 -16.49
C ASN A 155 -8.34 20.93 -17.64
N THR A 156 -7.96 19.84 -18.30
CA THR A 156 -8.73 19.27 -19.42
C THR A 156 -9.77 18.24 -18.98
N HIS A 157 -9.90 18.00 -17.66
CA HIS A 157 -10.66 16.87 -17.12
C HIS A 157 -12.00 17.28 -16.48
N GLY A 158 -12.42 18.54 -16.65
CA GLY A 158 -13.71 19.04 -16.17
C GLY A 158 -13.83 19.20 -14.65
N PHE A 159 -12.70 19.16 -13.92
CA PHE A 159 -12.71 19.40 -12.47
C PHE A 159 -13.23 20.81 -12.18
N LYS A 160 -14.31 20.88 -11.41
CA LYS A 160 -15.04 22.14 -11.17
C LYS A 160 -14.15 23.19 -10.50
N ASN A 161 -14.16 24.41 -11.04
CA ASN A 161 -13.29 25.50 -10.63
C ASN A 161 -11.78 25.15 -10.68
N GLY A 162 -11.41 24.10 -11.38
CA GLY A 162 -10.02 23.71 -11.59
C GLY A 162 -9.33 24.75 -12.48
N THR A 163 -8.16 25.23 -12.04
CA THR A 163 -7.37 26.23 -12.76
C THR A 163 -6.26 25.58 -13.54
N LYS A 164 -5.49 24.73 -12.89
CA LYS A 164 -4.30 24.08 -13.43
C LYS A 164 -4.18 22.67 -12.88
N ALA A 165 -3.31 21.88 -13.51
CA ALA A 165 -2.86 20.60 -13.04
C ALA A 165 -1.33 20.51 -13.10
N ILE A 166 -0.72 19.73 -12.21
CA ILE A 166 0.66 19.30 -12.34
C ILE A 166 0.64 17.80 -12.62
N GLY A 167 1.12 17.41 -13.79
CA GLY A 167 1.12 16.02 -14.23
C GLY A 167 2.46 15.35 -14.07
N ASN A 168 2.44 14.04 -13.85
CA ASN A 168 3.60 13.16 -13.87
C ASN A 168 3.35 11.99 -14.83
N ASP A 169 4.07 11.98 -15.96
CA ASP A 169 3.86 10.99 -17.03
C ASP A 169 4.50 9.61 -16.72
N TYR A 170 5.27 9.47 -15.64
CA TYR A 170 5.90 8.21 -15.22
C TYR A 170 5.02 7.36 -14.30
N GLU A 171 3.89 7.89 -13.87
CA GLU A 171 2.93 7.21 -13.02
C GLU A 171 1.81 6.55 -13.81
N GLY A 172 1.02 5.73 -13.14
CA GLY A 172 -0.07 5.01 -13.79
C GLY A 172 -0.97 4.29 -12.81
N GLN A 173 -1.70 3.35 -13.35
CA GLN A 173 -2.67 2.56 -12.60
C GLN A 173 -2.49 1.07 -12.88
N LEU A 174 -3.00 0.24 -11.99
CA LEU A 174 -2.99 -1.22 -12.14
C LEU A 174 -4.25 -1.84 -11.53
N HIS A 175 -4.45 -3.12 -11.78
CA HIS A 175 -5.54 -3.89 -11.18
C HIS A 175 -5.06 -4.57 -9.89
N THR A 176 -5.42 -4.01 -8.75
CA THR A 176 -5.04 -4.49 -7.40
C THR A 176 -5.28 -5.99 -7.19
N GLY A 177 -6.44 -6.49 -7.61
CA GLY A 177 -6.78 -7.91 -7.48
C GLY A 177 -5.89 -8.82 -8.31
N LYS A 178 -5.55 -8.43 -9.55
CA LYS A 178 -4.64 -9.19 -10.42
C LYS A 178 -3.21 -9.16 -9.88
N LEU A 179 -2.74 -8.01 -9.38
CA LEU A 179 -1.45 -7.90 -8.71
C LEU A 179 -1.35 -8.90 -7.55
N TYR A 180 -2.31 -8.88 -6.63
CA TYR A 180 -2.33 -9.77 -5.48
C TYR A 180 -2.41 -11.25 -5.88
N ALA A 181 -3.35 -11.60 -6.78
CA ALA A 181 -3.54 -12.99 -7.22
C ALA A 181 -2.30 -13.56 -7.91
N SER A 182 -1.60 -12.75 -8.71
CA SER A 182 -0.39 -13.16 -9.41
C SER A 182 0.77 -13.41 -8.46
N LEU A 183 1.00 -12.52 -7.49
CA LEU A 183 2.01 -12.74 -6.44
C LEU A 183 1.71 -13.98 -5.61
N ARG A 184 0.45 -14.16 -5.19
CA ARG A 184 0.03 -15.33 -4.43
C ARG A 184 0.24 -16.62 -5.23
N LYS A 185 -0.10 -16.62 -6.52
CA LYS A 185 0.15 -17.76 -7.42
C LYS A 185 1.64 -18.09 -7.50
N MET A 186 2.51 -17.09 -7.68
CA MET A 186 3.96 -17.29 -7.71
C MET A 186 4.49 -17.88 -6.40
N VAL A 187 4.00 -17.43 -5.25
CA VAL A 187 4.39 -17.98 -3.93
C VAL A 187 4.07 -19.47 -3.86
N VAL A 188 2.86 -19.88 -4.22
CA VAL A 188 2.46 -21.30 -4.23
C VAL A 188 3.26 -22.11 -5.24
N GLN A 189 3.53 -21.58 -6.44
CA GLN A 189 4.36 -22.23 -7.46
C GLN A 189 5.84 -22.42 -7.06
N ASN A 190 6.29 -21.69 -6.03
CA ASN A 190 7.63 -21.83 -5.45
C ASN A 190 7.64 -22.67 -4.16
N ASP A 191 6.68 -23.56 -3.98
CA ASP A 191 6.56 -24.49 -2.85
C ASP A 191 6.59 -23.76 -1.48
N ILE A 192 5.91 -22.62 -1.40
CA ILE A 192 5.73 -21.85 -0.16
C ILE A 192 4.29 -22.03 0.30
N GLU A 193 4.12 -22.50 1.53
CA GLU A 193 2.80 -22.75 2.11
C GLU A 193 2.13 -21.43 2.56
N ILE A 194 0.83 -21.30 2.33
CA ILE A 194 0.03 -20.16 2.81
C ILE A 194 -1.14 -20.70 3.63
N PHE A 195 -1.12 -20.44 4.92
CA PHE A 195 -2.18 -20.83 5.85
C PHE A 195 -3.09 -19.64 6.15
N GLY A 196 -4.36 -19.73 5.76
CA GLY A 196 -5.41 -18.78 6.15
C GLY A 196 -6.03 -19.14 7.51
N GLY A 197 -6.70 -18.17 8.15
CA GLY A 197 -7.30 -18.35 9.46
C GLY A 197 -6.31 -18.40 10.62
N CYS A 198 -5.07 -17.95 10.39
CA CYS A 198 -3.98 -17.96 11.36
C CYS A 198 -3.87 -16.62 12.10
N ASP A 199 -4.81 -16.34 12.99
CA ASP A 199 -4.75 -15.14 13.84
C ASP A 199 -3.77 -15.35 14.99
N ILE A 200 -2.67 -14.59 15.00
CA ILE A 200 -1.59 -14.71 15.98
C ILE A 200 -2.03 -14.09 17.30
N LYS A 201 -1.87 -14.85 18.38
CA LYS A 201 -2.08 -14.38 19.74
C LYS A 201 -0.81 -13.69 20.29
N HIS A 202 0.33 -14.37 20.16
CA HIS A 202 1.64 -13.86 20.55
C HIS A 202 2.74 -14.70 19.90
N TRP A 203 3.96 -14.22 19.99
CA TRP A 203 5.16 -14.95 19.63
C TRP A 203 6.24 -14.75 20.70
N GLY A 204 7.22 -15.63 20.75
CA GLY A 204 8.33 -15.51 21.70
C GLY A 204 9.53 -16.38 21.31
N SER A 205 10.74 -15.91 21.62
CA SER A 205 11.97 -16.67 21.40
C SER A 205 12.06 -17.85 22.38
N HIS A 206 12.50 -19.01 21.87
CA HIS A 206 12.71 -20.22 22.64
C HIS A 206 14.01 -20.92 22.14
N GLY A 207 15.12 -20.64 22.79
CA GLY A 207 16.43 -21.05 22.31
C GLY A 207 16.77 -20.43 20.97
N GLU A 208 17.12 -21.24 19.99
CA GLU A 208 17.43 -20.81 18.62
C GLU A 208 16.18 -20.62 17.75
N LYS A 209 15.00 -20.84 18.30
CA LYS A 209 13.73 -20.79 17.57
C LYS A 209 12.82 -19.69 18.10
N VAL A 210 11.84 -19.37 17.29
CA VAL A 210 10.68 -18.55 17.67
C VAL A 210 9.45 -19.44 17.64
N LYS A 211 8.66 -19.40 18.71
CA LYS A 211 7.36 -20.01 18.76
C LYS A 211 6.28 -18.97 18.46
N VAL A 212 5.46 -19.25 17.47
CA VAL A 212 4.28 -18.48 17.12
C VAL A 212 3.05 -19.21 17.66
N VAL A 213 2.24 -18.55 18.47
CA VAL A 213 1.02 -19.12 19.07
C VAL A 213 -0.19 -18.43 18.44
N LEU A 214 -1.07 -19.23 17.85
CA LEU A 214 -2.32 -18.75 17.25
C LEU A 214 -3.43 -18.65 18.33
N LYS A 215 -4.45 -17.82 18.09
CA LYS A 215 -5.58 -17.67 19.01
C LYS A 215 -6.37 -18.98 19.24
N ASN A 216 -6.37 -19.89 18.28
CA ASN A 216 -6.98 -21.22 18.38
C ASN A 216 -6.13 -22.25 19.14
N GLY A 217 -4.94 -21.85 19.62
CA GLY A 217 -4.04 -22.69 20.40
C GLY A 217 -3.05 -23.53 19.59
N ILE A 218 -3.01 -23.37 18.26
CA ILE A 218 -1.97 -24.00 17.43
C ILE A 218 -0.64 -23.28 17.69
N GLU A 219 0.44 -24.04 17.82
CA GLU A 219 1.80 -23.56 17.99
C GLU A 219 2.64 -23.95 16.76
N ILE A 220 3.44 -23.02 16.26
CA ILE A 220 4.31 -23.20 15.10
C ILE A 220 5.70 -22.71 15.49
N ASP A 221 6.70 -23.58 15.32
CA ASP A 221 8.11 -23.25 15.56
C ASP A 221 8.80 -22.84 14.26
N SER A 222 9.66 -21.82 14.34
CA SER A 222 10.46 -21.34 13.21
C SER A 222 11.84 -20.87 13.67
N TYR A 223 12.85 -20.97 12.80
CA TYR A 223 14.17 -20.35 13.04
C TYR A 223 14.16 -18.86 12.74
N ILE A 224 13.37 -18.43 11.77
CA ILE A 224 13.22 -17.02 11.38
C ILE A 224 11.74 -16.67 11.38
N LEU A 225 11.40 -15.53 11.98
CA LEU A 225 10.07 -14.94 11.95
C LEU A 225 10.13 -13.55 11.30
N VAL A 226 9.35 -13.33 10.25
CA VAL A 226 9.16 -12.00 9.65
C VAL A 226 7.75 -11.52 9.90
N LEU A 227 7.60 -10.38 10.57
CA LEU A 227 6.31 -9.74 10.80
C LEU A 227 6.03 -8.73 9.66
N ALA A 228 5.10 -9.06 8.78
CA ALA A 228 4.66 -8.23 7.65
C ALA A 228 3.18 -7.84 7.80
N THR A 229 2.77 -7.50 9.02
CA THR A 229 1.37 -7.28 9.43
C THR A 229 0.91 -5.82 9.31
N ASN A 230 1.75 -4.94 8.78
CA ASN A 230 1.49 -3.51 8.53
C ASN A 230 0.82 -2.83 9.73
N ALA A 231 -0.41 -2.30 9.59
CA ALA A 231 -1.12 -1.62 10.69
C ALA A 231 -1.34 -2.51 11.92
N PHE A 232 -1.60 -3.80 11.70
CA PHE A 232 -1.85 -4.76 12.79
C PHE A 232 -0.60 -5.15 13.58
N THR A 233 0.58 -4.69 13.16
CA THR A 233 1.83 -4.83 13.93
C THR A 233 1.70 -4.23 15.33
N SER A 234 1.02 -3.10 15.49
CA SER A 234 0.84 -2.45 16.80
C SER A 234 0.00 -3.29 17.78
N GLN A 235 -0.81 -4.24 17.31
CA GLN A 235 -1.51 -5.20 18.19
C GLN A 235 -0.56 -6.29 18.71
N LEU A 236 0.49 -6.62 17.97
CA LEU A 236 1.50 -7.61 18.35
C LEU A 236 2.72 -6.95 19.05
N MET A 237 2.99 -5.71 18.72
CA MET A 237 4.14 -4.92 19.18
C MET A 237 3.73 -3.46 19.44
N PRO A 238 3.09 -3.14 20.57
CA PRO A 238 2.50 -1.80 20.82
C PRO A 238 3.49 -0.63 20.82
N ASN A 239 4.78 -0.90 21.06
CA ASN A 239 5.82 0.14 21.19
C ASN A 239 6.43 0.55 19.82
N GLN A 240 5.82 0.16 18.71
CA GLN A 240 6.26 0.62 17.40
C GLN A 240 5.54 1.91 17.02
N ASP A 241 6.23 2.81 16.28
CA ASP A 241 5.59 4.01 15.70
C ASP A 241 4.68 3.61 14.53
N ILE A 242 3.57 2.96 14.86
CA ILE A 242 2.56 2.49 13.90
C ILE A 242 1.17 2.81 14.44
N VAL A 243 0.45 3.63 13.69
CA VAL A 243 -0.92 4.02 13.95
C VAL A 243 -1.80 3.49 12.82
N PRO A 244 -2.90 2.76 13.12
CA PRO A 244 -3.84 2.35 12.08
C PRO A 244 -4.53 3.59 11.50
N ALA A 245 -4.71 3.60 10.21
CA ALA A 245 -5.40 4.67 9.50
C ALA A 245 -6.32 4.07 8.44
N ARG A 246 -7.61 4.09 8.72
CA ARG A 246 -8.63 3.60 7.79
C ARG A 246 -8.79 4.60 6.65
N GLY A 247 -8.82 4.11 5.43
CA GLY A 247 -9.16 4.87 4.23
C GLY A 247 -10.44 4.33 3.63
N GLN A 248 -11.33 5.22 3.22
CA GLN A 248 -12.62 4.90 2.61
C GLN A 248 -12.56 5.04 1.10
N ILE A 249 -13.30 4.19 0.40
CA ILE A 249 -13.42 4.23 -1.06
C ILE A 249 -14.90 4.09 -1.44
N ILE A 250 -15.30 4.82 -2.48
CA ILE A 250 -16.56 4.66 -3.19
C ILE A 250 -16.28 4.29 -4.66
N LEU A 251 -17.16 3.51 -5.26
CA LEU A 251 -17.15 3.16 -6.67
C LEU A 251 -18.52 3.42 -7.27
N THR A 252 -18.57 4.18 -8.35
CA THR A 252 -19.85 4.49 -9.04
C THR A 252 -20.35 3.30 -9.86
N GLU A 253 -21.61 3.32 -10.29
CA GLU A 253 -22.05 2.59 -11.47
C GLU A 253 -21.33 3.10 -12.72
N LYS A 254 -21.44 2.36 -13.84
CA LYS A 254 -20.83 2.77 -15.10
C LYS A 254 -21.41 4.10 -15.58
N ILE A 255 -20.53 5.00 -15.97
CA ILE A 255 -20.88 6.33 -16.49
C ILE A 255 -20.65 6.30 -18.00
N PRO A 256 -21.70 6.49 -18.81
CA PRO A 256 -21.55 6.54 -20.26
C PRO A 256 -20.58 7.65 -20.67
N ASN A 257 -19.65 7.32 -21.58
CA ASN A 257 -18.68 8.27 -22.12
C ASN A 257 -17.78 8.94 -21.06
N LEU A 258 -17.41 8.20 -20.00
CA LEU A 258 -16.45 8.70 -19.04
C LEU A 258 -15.09 8.93 -19.71
N HIS A 259 -14.58 10.16 -19.68
CA HIS A 259 -13.34 10.57 -20.38
C HIS A 259 -12.14 10.76 -19.45
N LEU A 260 -12.16 10.22 -18.23
CA LEU A 260 -11.03 10.27 -17.32
C LEU A 260 -9.88 9.40 -17.81
N LYS A 261 -8.65 9.92 -17.79
CA LYS A 261 -7.43 9.17 -18.15
C LYS A 261 -6.36 9.40 -17.09
N GLY A 262 -5.78 8.31 -16.58
CA GLY A 262 -4.77 8.37 -15.54
C GLY A 262 -5.37 8.43 -14.14
N ILE A 263 -4.54 8.79 -13.19
CA ILE A 263 -4.88 8.91 -11.78
C ILE A 263 -4.86 10.38 -11.36
N TYR A 264 -5.74 10.74 -10.46
CA TYR A 264 -5.96 12.11 -10.04
C TYR A 264 -5.75 12.25 -8.55
N HIS A 265 -5.15 13.36 -8.14
CA HIS A 265 -4.95 13.77 -6.75
C HIS A 265 -5.45 15.19 -6.53
N TYR A 266 -5.97 15.46 -5.36
CA TYR A 266 -6.37 16.79 -4.92
C TYR A 266 -6.14 16.93 -3.42
N ASP A 267 -5.89 18.16 -2.95
CA ASP A 267 -5.69 18.49 -1.54
C ASP A 267 -4.57 17.64 -0.92
N GLN A 268 -3.33 17.79 -1.41
CA GLN A 268 -2.15 17.06 -0.94
C GLN A 268 -2.31 15.53 -0.94
N GLY A 269 -3.16 14.99 -1.85
CA GLY A 269 -3.44 13.57 -1.95
C GLY A 269 -4.50 13.06 -0.97
N TYR A 270 -5.17 13.95 -0.21
CA TYR A 270 -6.30 13.56 0.62
C TYR A 270 -7.53 13.12 -0.18
N TYR A 271 -7.65 13.50 -1.46
CA TYR A 271 -8.61 12.94 -2.40
C TYR A 271 -7.86 12.36 -3.59
N TYR A 272 -8.25 11.16 -4.01
CA TYR A 272 -7.65 10.47 -5.13
C TYR A 272 -8.68 9.65 -5.88
N TRP A 273 -8.66 9.73 -7.22
CA TRP A 273 -9.63 9.00 -8.05
C TRP A 273 -9.05 8.61 -9.40
N ARG A 274 -9.72 7.67 -10.04
CA ARG A 274 -9.40 7.20 -11.38
C ARG A 274 -10.61 6.57 -12.08
N ASP A 275 -10.50 6.37 -13.39
CA ASP A 275 -11.37 5.45 -14.13
C ASP A 275 -11.06 3.99 -13.74
N LEU A 276 -12.09 3.21 -13.57
CA LEU A 276 -12.06 1.75 -13.46
C LEU A 276 -13.20 1.15 -14.28
N ASP A 277 -12.91 0.73 -15.50
CA ASP A 277 -13.87 0.14 -16.45
C ASP A 277 -15.13 1.02 -16.69
N GLY A 278 -14.94 2.33 -16.88
CA GLY A 278 -16.00 3.31 -17.07
C GLY A 278 -16.75 3.68 -15.78
N ARG A 279 -16.16 3.43 -14.63
CA ARG A 279 -16.63 3.81 -13.28
C ARG A 279 -15.63 4.78 -12.66
N ILE A 280 -16.05 5.64 -11.77
CA ILE A 280 -15.13 6.41 -10.95
C ILE A 280 -14.90 5.66 -9.64
N LEU A 281 -13.64 5.29 -9.40
CA LEU A 281 -13.16 4.87 -8.11
C LEU A 281 -12.58 6.09 -7.41
N LEU A 282 -13.17 6.52 -6.29
CA LEU A 282 -12.75 7.68 -5.50
C LEU A 282 -12.50 7.26 -4.06
N GLY A 283 -11.38 7.67 -3.50
CA GLY A 283 -11.05 7.47 -2.10
C GLY A 283 -10.47 8.73 -1.46
N GLY A 284 -10.35 8.70 -0.13
CA GLY A 284 -9.71 9.78 0.61
C GLY A 284 -10.54 10.38 1.73
N ALA A 285 -10.52 11.73 1.81
CA ALA A 285 -11.23 12.55 2.81
C ALA A 285 -10.91 12.21 4.29
N ARG A 286 -9.87 11.43 4.59
CA ARG A 286 -9.51 11.03 5.96
C ARG A 286 -9.24 12.22 6.88
N ASN A 287 -8.75 13.35 6.35
CA ASN A 287 -8.53 14.59 7.08
C ASN A 287 -9.82 15.21 7.67
N LYS A 288 -11.01 14.79 7.23
CA LYS A 288 -12.28 15.26 7.75
C LYS A 288 -12.68 14.57 9.07
N ASP A 289 -12.13 13.38 9.35
CA ASP A 289 -12.36 12.66 10.62
C ASP A 289 -11.17 11.76 10.95
N VAL A 290 -10.02 12.35 11.25
CA VAL A 290 -8.79 11.60 11.58
C VAL A 290 -8.97 10.68 12.80
N VAL A 291 -9.73 11.14 13.79
CA VAL A 291 -9.97 10.36 15.03
C VAL A 291 -10.82 9.13 14.74
N GLY A 292 -11.95 9.30 14.07
CA GLY A 292 -12.84 8.20 13.67
C GLY A 292 -12.20 7.22 12.70
N GLU A 293 -11.20 7.67 11.91
CA GLU A 293 -10.45 6.82 10.99
C GLU A 293 -9.16 6.21 11.62
N THR A 294 -8.91 6.43 12.91
CA THR A 294 -7.79 5.80 13.63
C THR A 294 -8.24 4.52 14.33
N GLN A 295 -8.46 3.46 13.56
CA GLN A 295 -9.00 2.19 14.06
C GLN A 295 -8.68 0.98 13.17
N TYR A 296 -9.08 -0.23 13.62
CA TYR A 296 -8.81 -1.50 12.93
C TYR A 296 -10.05 -2.14 12.29
N GLU A 297 -11.22 -1.54 12.44
CA GLU A 297 -12.47 -2.06 11.87
C GLU A 297 -12.64 -1.64 10.41
N PHE A 298 -13.27 -2.50 9.60
CA PHE A 298 -13.49 -2.29 8.17
C PHE A 298 -14.88 -1.72 7.84
N ASP A 299 -15.54 -1.10 8.81
CA ASP A 299 -16.84 -0.47 8.65
C ASP A 299 -16.76 0.87 7.91
N ASP A 300 -17.91 1.35 7.48
CA ASP A 300 -18.05 2.64 6.84
C ASP A 300 -18.12 3.77 7.89
N ASN A 301 -17.47 4.89 7.58
CA ASN A 301 -17.61 6.14 8.30
C ASN A 301 -18.56 7.05 7.52
N THR A 302 -19.73 7.31 8.07
CA THR A 302 -20.78 8.10 7.38
C THR A 302 -20.32 9.51 7.05
N THR A 303 -19.53 10.17 7.90
CA THR A 303 -18.94 11.49 7.65
C THR A 303 -18.05 11.46 6.41
N ILE A 304 -17.14 10.49 6.34
CA ILE A 304 -16.21 10.36 5.21
C ILE A 304 -16.96 9.94 3.94
N GLN A 305 -17.91 9.00 4.04
CA GLN A 305 -18.69 8.55 2.88
C GLN A 305 -19.50 9.69 2.27
N SER A 306 -20.17 10.50 3.11
CA SER A 306 -20.92 11.68 2.65
C SER A 306 -20.00 12.71 2.02
N GLU A 307 -18.82 12.94 2.59
CA GLU A 307 -17.84 13.86 2.03
C GLU A 307 -17.31 13.40 0.65
N LEU A 308 -17.05 12.10 0.48
CA LEU A 308 -16.63 11.53 -0.80
C LEU A 308 -17.74 11.66 -1.85
N GLU A 309 -19.00 11.41 -1.50
CA GLU A 309 -20.13 11.57 -2.40
C GLU A 309 -20.31 13.04 -2.81
N ASN A 310 -20.23 13.96 -1.84
CA ASN A 310 -20.29 15.41 -2.12
C ASN A 310 -19.16 15.84 -3.05
N PHE A 311 -17.93 15.42 -2.77
CA PHE A 311 -16.79 15.73 -3.62
C PHE A 311 -16.95 15.16 -5.04
N LEU A 312 -17.42 13.92 -5.16
CA LEU A 312 -17.70 13.29 -6.45
C LEU A 312 -18.69 14.11 -7.27
N PHE A 313 -19.84 14.42 -6.69
CA PHE A 313 -20.92 15.07 -7.43
C PHE A 313 -20.64 16.56 -7.71
N GLU A 314 -20.08 17.27 -6.75
CA GLU A 314 -19.86 18.70 -6.86
C GLU A 314 -18.60 19.07 -7.64
N HIS A 315 -17.50 18.28 -7.51
CA HIS A 315 -16.21 18.66 -8.07
C HIS A 315 -15.79 17.83 -9.29
N ILE A 316 -16.14 16.53 -9.34
CA ILE A 316 -15.73 15.67 -10.44
C ILE A 316 -16.83 15.58 -11.51
N LEU A 317 -18.09 15.53 -11.13
CA LEU A 317 -19.23 15.30 -12.03
C LEU A 317 -20.08 16.55 -12.29
N ASP A 318 -19.64 17.72 -11.82
CA ASP A 318 -20.30 19.03 -12.02
C ASP A 318 -21.83 19.00 -11.75
N GLY A 319 -22.23 18.40 -10.63
CA GLY A 319 -23.62 18.28 -10.19
C GLY A 319 -24.37 17.06 -10.72
N GLN A 320 -23.79 16.29 -11.65
CA GLN A 320 -24.42 15.06 -12.16
C GLN A 320 -24.45 13.99 -11.06
N GLN A 321 -25.64 13.49 -10.75
CA GLN A 321 -25.82 12.38 -9.82
C GLN A 321 -25.69 11.03 -10.52
N VAL A 322 -24.90 10.13 -9.95
CA VAL A 322 -24.75 8.76 -10.41
C VAL A 322 -24.84 7.80 -9.23
N PRO A 323 -25.45 6.61 -9.36
CA PRO A 323 -25.52 5.66 -8.25
C PRO A 323 -24.14 5.19 -7.82
N ILE A 324 -23.96 4.99 -6.52
CA ILE A 324 -22.78 4.35 -5.94
C ILE A 324 -23.00 2.83 -5.93
N ALA A 325 -22.16 2.11 -6.66
CA ALA A 325 -22.24 0.65 -6.80
C ALA A 325 -21.66 -0.08 -5.59
N MET A 326 -20.55 0.43 -5.04
CA MET A 326 -19.83 -0.22 -3.93
C MET A 326 -19.16 0.81 -3.03
N LYS A 327 -19.02 0.43 -1.75
CA LYS A 327 -18.24 1.13 -0.74
C LYS A 327 -17.37 0.11 -0.03
N TRP A 328 -16.17 0.50 0.34
CA TRP A 328 -15.30 -0.32 1.20
C TRP A 328 -14.22 0.53 1.87
N SER A 329 -13.60 -0.04 2.88
CA SER A 329 -12.48 0.58 3.56
C SER A 329 -11.25 -0.33 3.59
N GLY A 330 -10.08 0.25 3.80
CA GLY A 330 -8.81 -0.44 4.00
C GLY A 330 -8.02 0.22 5.12
N ILE A 331 -7.19 -0.55 5.83
CA ILE A 331 -6.45 -0.03 6.98
C ILE A 331 -4.97 0.07 6.63
N MET A 332 -4.50 1.30 6.56
CA MET A 332 -3.10 1.66 6.34
C MET A 332 -2.36 1.74 7.67
N ALA A 333 -1.04 1.69 7.61
CA ALA A 333 -0.15 1.95 8.74
C ALA A 333 0.52 3.30 8.57
N MET A 334 0.18 4.24 9.41
CA MET A 334 0.80 5.56 9.50
C MET A 334 1.73 5.62 10.72
N GLY A 335 2.50 6.70 10.86
CA GLY A 335 3.37 6.99 11.98
C GLY A 335 3.82 8.44 11.95
N LYS A 336 4.69 8.80 12.88
CA LYS A 336 5.31 10.14 12.90
C LYS A 336 6.24 10.38 11.73
N HIS A 337 6.84 9.29 11.21
CA HIS A 337 7.73 9.33 10.06
C HIS A 337 7.09 8.58 8.89
N LYS A 338 7.32 9.04 7.66
CA LYS A 338 6.79 8.42 6.43
C LYS A 338 7.61 7.21 5.96
N ASP A 339 8.85 7.05 6.41
CA ASP A 339 9.69 5.90 6.05
C ASP A 339 9.09 4.58 6.55
N PRO A 340 9.13 3.51 5.74
CA PRO A 340 8.79 2.17 6.21
C PRO A 340 9.71 1.71 7.35
N ILE A 341 9.21 0.81 8.17
CA ILE A 341 10.00 0.17 9.23
C ILE A 341 10.53 -1.16 8.71
N MET A 342 11.84 -1.28 8.54
CA MET A 342 12.55 -2.52 8.28
C MET A 342 13.63 -2.66 9.32
N LYS A 343 13.49 -3.61 10.25
CA LYS A 343 14.47 -3.82 11.31
C LYS A 343 14.46 -5.23 11.90
N GLN A 344 15.62 -5.64 12.41
CA GLN A 344 15.73 -6.80 13.28
C GLN A 344 15.24 -6.43 14.69
N ILE A 345 14.34 -7.23 15.24
CA ILE A 345 13.75 -7.04 16.58
C ILE A 345 14.51 -7.89 17.62
N SER A 346 14.87 -9.11 17.23
CA SER A 346 15.73 -10.04 17.98
C SER A 346 16.53 -10.86 16.98
N PRO A 347 17.47 -11.70 17.42
CA PRO A 347 18.28 -12.50 16.49
C PRO A 347 17.48 -13.31 15.45
N GLN A 348 16.24 -13.71 15.78
CA GLN A 348 15.39 -14.51 14.90
C GLN A 348 14.19 -13.74 14.34
N VAL A 349 13.91 -12.50 14.78
CA VAL A 349 12.66 -11.81 14.47
C VAL A 349 12.92 -10.50 13.74
N PHE A 350 12.23 -10.31 12.63
CA PHE A 350 12.35 -9.17 11.73
C PHE A 350 10.99 -8.51 11.50
N LEU A 351 10.99 -7.21 11.30
CA LEU A 351 9.78 -6.42 11.06
C LEU A 351 9.86 -5.70 9.72
N ALA A 352 8.78 -5.80 8.94
CA ALA A 352 8.54 -5.08 7.70
C ALA A 352 7.12 -4.46 7.72
N ALA A 353 7.00 -3.18 8.05
CA ALA A 353 5.70 -2.54 8.28
C ALA A 353 5.74 -1.02 8.00
N ARG A 354 4.61 -0.35 8.16
CA ARG A 354 4.42 1.10 8.01
C ARG A 354 4.73 1.60 6.59
N LEU A 355 3.96 1.10 5.60
CA LEU A 355 4.13 1.52 4.22
C LEU A 355 3.28 2.76 3.87
N GLY A 356 2.61 3.37 4.85
CA GLY A 356 1.70 4.48 4.62
C GLY A 356 0.59 4.13 3.63
N GLY A 357 0.22 5.05 2.76
CA GLY A 357 -0.65 4.83 1.60
C GLY A 357 0.05 4.21 0.39
N MET A 358 1.38 3.99 0.44
CA MET A 358 2.23 3.69 -0.71
C MET A 358 2.63 2.21 -0.83
N GLY A 359 1.82 1.30 -0.29
CA GLY A 359 2.13 -0.13 -0.24
C GLY A 359 2.33 -0.82 -1.59
N VAL A 360 1.63 -0.39 -2.64
CA VAL A 360 1.82 -0.88 -4.01
C VAL A 360 3.24 -0.58 -4.50
N ALA A 361 3.72 0.63 -4.25
CA ALA A 361 5.04 1.07 -4.65
C ALA A 361 6.17 0.51 -3.77
N LEU A 362 5.94 0.41 -2.44
CA LEU A 362 7.00 0.12 -1.49
C LEU A 362 7.18 -1.36 -1.17
N SER A 363 6.17 -2.22 -1.37
CA SER A 363 6.15 -3.59 -0.83
C SER A 363 7.34 -4.45 -1.28
N SER A 364 7.77 -4.34 -2.53
CA SER A 364 8.88 -5.14 -3.07
C SER A 364 10.24 -4.70 -2.53
N VAL A 365 10.47 -3.39 -2.39
CA VAL A 365 11.74 -2.84 -1.84
C VAL A 365 11.82 -3.09 -0.33
N VAL A 366 10.73 -2.91 0.40
CA VAL A 366 10.66 -3.21 1.83
C VAL A 366 10.92 -4.68 2.10
N ALA A 367 10.38 -5.57 1.25
CA ALA A 367 10.68 -7.00 1.32
C ALA A 367 12.16 -7.30 1.04
N GLU A 368 12.77 -6.64 0.06
CA GLU A 368 14.19 -6.79 -0.24
C GLU A 368 15.06 -6.34 0.94
N ASP A 369 14.75 -5.16 1.50
CA ASP A 369 15.52 -4.61 2.62
C ASP A 369 15.43 -5.51 3.86
N VAL A 370 14.23 -6.04 4.20
CA VAL A 370 14.12 -6.97 5.33
C VAL A 370 14.85 -8.31 5.08
N VAL A 371 14.82 -8.83 3.85
CA VAL A 371 15.53 -10.07 3.50
C VAL A 371 17.05 -9.89 3.48
N ARG A 372 17.56 -8.69 3.30
CA ARG A 372 19.00 -8.41 3.47
C ARG A 372 19.45 -8.53 4.92
N LEU A 373 18.57 -8.32 5.89
CA LEU A 373 18.86 -8.46 7.32
C LEU A 373 18.89 -9.93 7.79
N LEU A 374 18.27 -10.87 7.04
CA LEU A 374 18.27 -12.31 7.33
C LEU A 374 19.64 -12.92 6.99
#